data_d5240ff763690521e885954bde776e18
#
_entry.id   d5240ff763690521e885954bde776e18
#
_cell.length_a   1.000
_cell.length_b   1.000
_cell.length_c   1.000
_cell.angle_alpha   90.00
_cell.angle_beta   90.00
_cell.angle_gamma   90.00
#
_symmetry.space_group_name_H-M   'P 1'
#
loop_
_entity.id
_entity.type
_entity.pdbx_description
1 polymer ?
#
loop_
_entity_poly.entity_id
_entity_poly.type
_entity_poly.pdbx_seq_one_letter_code
_entity_poly.pdbx_strand_id
1 'polypeptide(L)'
;MKTIRPFISAIALSAIPLVSMADMLVPMSLVDDRGVGVSIGQVVISESPYGLVFSPAISNMAPGMHGFHVHQNADCSAKEKDGKMVPALAAGGHYDPAKTGKHGAPWGDGHLGDLPPLFVDANGNANQPVLAPRLKMQDMAGRSLMIHVGGDNHADHPAMLGGGGPRMACGVTS
;
A
#
# COMPACT_ATOMS: atom_id res chain seq x y z
N MET A 1 -39.60 54.31 33.08
CA MET A 1 -38.33 53.58 32.99
C MET A 1 -38.61 52.28 32.30
N LYS A 2 -38.13 52.05 31.03
CA LYS A 2 -38.27 50.81 30.29
C LYS A 2 -37.01 50.00 30.50
N THR A 3 -37.13 48.83 31.16
CA THR A 3 -36.03 47.87 31.38
C THR A 3 -35.82 47.06 30.10
N ILE A 4 -34.67 47.23 29.47
CA ILE A 4 -34.19 46.39 28.34
C ILE A 4 -33.57 45.12 28.93
N ARG A 5 -34.17 43.97 28.60
CA ARG A 5 -33.59 42.65 28.93
C ARG A 5 -32.66 42.24 27.81
N PRO A 6 -31.40 41.87 28.09
CA PRO A 6 -30.51 41.34 27.05
C PRO A 6 -30.92 39.91 26.68
N PHE A 7 -31.09 39.68 25.38
CA PHE A 7 -31.18 38.32 24.83
C PHE A 7 -29.76 37.73 24.73
N ILE A 8 -29.47 36.73 25.53
CA ILE A 8 -28.24 35.92 25.38
C ILE A 8 -28.57 34.80 24.41
N SER A 9 -28.09 34.91 23.16
CA SER A 9 -28.12 33.79 22.20
C SER A 9 -27.02 32.80 22.55
N ALA A 10 -27.40 31.63 23.02
CA ALA A 10 -26.48 30.52 23.19
C ALA A 10 -26.17 29.90 21.83
N ILE A 11 -24.92 30.04 21.36
CA ILE A 11 -24.42 29.34 20.19
C ILE A 11 -24.10 27.92 20.64
N ALA A 12 -24.90 26.94 20.22
CA ALA A 12 -24.61 25.53 20.41
C ALA A 12 -23.49 25.10 19.43
N LEU A 13 -22.30 24.88 19.95
CA LEU A 13 -21.19 24.32 19.19
C LEU A 13 -21.46 22.80 19.03
N SER A 14 -21.95 22.38 17.87
CA SER A 14 -22.12 20.96 17.56
C SER A 14 -20.74 20.34 17.32
N ALA A 15 -20.27 19.50 18.24
CA ALA A 15 -19.09 18.67 18.04
C ALA A 15 -19.43 17.61 16.99
N ILE A 16 -18.80 17.69 15.83
CA ILE A 16 -18.83 16.63 14.82
C ILE A 16 -17.96 15.49 15.35
N PRO A 17 -18.48 14.26 15.54
CA PRO A 17 -17.65 13.14 15.94
C PRO A 17 -16.62 12.88 14.84
N LEU A 18 -15.33 12.96 15.16
CA LEU A 18 -14.27 12.40 14.35
C LEU A 18 -14.43 10.87 14.38
N VAL A 19 -14.91 10.29 13.29
CA VAL A 19 -14.87 8.85 13.10
C VAL A 19 -13.42 8.49 12.83
N SER A 20 -12.71 8.00 13.84
CA SER A 20 -11.41 7.36 13.63
C SER A 20 -11.68 6.04 12.90
N MET A 21 -11.25 5.94 11.64
CA MET A 21 -11.22 4.66 10.94
C MET A 21 -10.13 3.80 11.58
N ALA A 22 -10.45 2.53 11.83
CA ALA A 22 -9.47 1.60 12.39
C ALA A 22 -8.33 1.37 11.39
N ASP A 23 -7.09 1.33 11.89
CA ASP A 23 -5.93 0.96 11.11
C ASP A 23 -6.10 -0.47 10.55
N MET A 24 -5.64 -0.70 9.32
CA MET A 24 -5.61 -2.03 8.72
C MET A 24 -4.23 -2.65 8.89
N LEU A 25 -4.17 -3.84 9.46
CA LEU A 25 -2.93 -4.58 9.65
C LEU A 25 -2.80 -5.65 8.57
N VAL A 26 -1.71 -5.63 7.83
CA VAL A 26 -1.42 -6.55 6.72
C VAL A 26 -0.18 -7.38 7.06
N PRO A 27 -0.33 -8.65 7.48
CA PRO A 27 0.80 -9.56 7.64
C PRO A 27 1.51 -9.79 6.31
N MET A 28 2.84 -9.74 6.31
CA MET A 28 3.68 -9.92 5.13
C MET A 28 4.49 -11.21 5.23
N SER A 29 4.56 -11.96 4.13
CA SER A 29 5.35 -13.18 4.02
C SER A 29 6.17 -13.19 2.73
N LEU A 30 7.33 -13.81 2.75
CA LEU A 30 8.06 -14.15 1.53
C LEU A 30 7.20 -15.04 0.63
N VAL A 31 7.42 -14.95 -0.67
CA VAL A 31 6.75 -15.81 -1.65
C VAL A 31 7.77 -16.47 -2.58
N ASP A 32 7.51 -17.72 -2.94
CA ASP A 32 8.30 -18.48 -3.91
C ASP A 32 7.40 -19.25 -4.89
N ASP A 33 7.97 -20.09 -5.72
CA ASP A 33 7.25 -20.92 -6.69
C ASP A 33 6.33 -21.98 -6.05
N ARG A 34 6.50 -22.28 -4.75
CA ARG A 34 5.65 -23.16 -3.95
C ARG A 34 4.49 -22.40 -3.28
N GLY A 35 4.54 -21.07 -3.24
CA GLY A 35 3.49 -20.20 -2.70
C GLY A 35 3.98 -19.29 -1.58
N VAL A 36 3.13 -19.10 -0.56
CA VAL A 36 3.42 -18.24 0.59
C VAL A 36 4.34 -18.94 1.57
N GLY A 37 5.48 -18.33 1.88
CA GLY A 37 6.52 -18.82 2.75
C GLY A 37 6.50 -18.23 4.16
N VAL A 38 7.69 -17.96 4.70
CA VAL A 38 7.84 -17.46 6.08
C VAL A 38 7.37 -16.03 6.23
N SER A 39 6.78 -15.73 7.39
CA SER A 39 6.43 -14.37 7.76
C SER A 39 7.68 -13.53 7.98
N ILE A 40 7.64 -12.27 7.49
CA ILE A 40 8.72 -11.30 7.64
C ILE A 40 8.28 -10.05 8.43
N GLY A 41 7.06 -10.02 8.94
CA GLY A 41 6.50 -8.89 9.68
C GLY A 41 5.15 -8.46 9.14
N GLN A 42 4.88 -7.16 9.19
CA GLN A 42 3.58 -6.59 8.82
C GLN A 42 3.72 -5.17 8.30
N VAL A 43 2.67 -4.69 7.61
CA VAL A 43 2.46 -3.28 7.28
C VAL A 43 1.18 -2.82 7.96
N VAL A 44 1.23 -1.72 8.69
CA VAL A 44 0.03 -1.02 9.19
C VAL A 44 -0.35 0.06 8.19
N ILE A 45 -1.61 0.07 7.77
CA ILE A 45 -2.16 1.08 6.86
C ILE A 45 -3.10 1.96 7.69
N SER A 46 -2.83 3.27 7.71
CA SER A 46 -3.64 4.25 8.42
C SER A 46 -4.07 5.40 7.51
N GLU A 47 -5.19 6.03 7.83
CA GLU A 47 -5.65 7.22 7.11
C GLU A 47 -4.94 8.47 7.62
N SER A 48 -4.67 9.39 6.70
CA SER A 48 -4.21 10.73 7.01
C SER A 48 -4.97 11.76 6.16
N PRO A 49 -4.90 13.07 6.50
CA PRO A 49 -5.47 14.13 5.66
C PRO A 49 -4.87 14.18 4.24
N TYR A 50 -3.75 13.49 4.01
CA TYR A 50 -3.00 13.53 2.75
C TYR A 50 -3.06 12.22 1.95
N GLY A 51 -3.83 11.21 2.40
CA GLY A 51 -3.92 9.88 1.81
C GLY A 51 -3.59 8.77 2.81
N LEU A 52 -3.31 7.57 2.32
CA LEU A 52 -2.93 6.45 3.18
C LEU A 52 -1.44 6.47 3.53
N VAL A 53 -1.14 6.18 4.79
CA VAL A 53 0.23 5.95 5.28
C VAL A 53 0.42 4.45 5.46
N PHE A 54 1.45 3.91 4.84
CA PHE A 54 1.89 2.53 4.99
C PHE A 54 3.10 2.49 5.90
N SER A 55 2.96 1.94 7.09
CA SER A 55 3.98 1.86 8.12
C SER A 55 4.50 0.41 8.21
N PRO A 56 5.61 0.07 7.54
CA PRO A 56 6.17 -1.26 7.60
C PRO A 56 6.87 -1.52 8.93
N ALA A 57 6.75 -2.75 9.41
CA ALA A 57 7.54 -3.35 10.48
C ALA A 57 8.02 -4.72 9.96
N ILE A 58 8.98 -4.69 9.05
CA ILE A 58 9.42 -5.83 8.25
C ILE A 58 10.91 -6.08 8.52
N SER A 59 11.32 -7.35 8.52
CA SER A 59 12.70 -7.78 8.70
C SER A 59 13.06 -8.91 7.73
N ASN A 60 14.33 -9.31 7.72
CA ASN A 60 14.85 -10.41 6.89
C ASN A 60 14.72 -10.18 5.38
N MET A 61 14.90 -8.95 4.94
CA MET A 61 14.95 -8.59 3.52
C MET A 61 16.37 -8.24 3.06
N ALA A 62 16.63 -8.33 1.77
CA ALA A 62 17.88 -7.82 1.20
C ALA A 62 17.92 -6.28 1.36
N PRO A 63 19.07 -5.69 1.75
CA PRO A 63 19.20 -4.23 1.83
C PRO A 63 19.04 -3.56 0.48
N GLY A 64 18.42 -2.35 0.47
CA GLY A 64 18.26 -1.55 -0.73
C GLY A 64 16.86 -0.95 -0.89
N MET A 65 16.59 -0.45 -2.09
CA MET A 65 15.26 0.04 -2.47
C MET A 65 14.48 -1.09 -3.14
N HIS A 66 13.21 -1.26 -2.74
CA HIS A 66 12.32 -2.29 -3.26
C HIS A 66 11.02 -1.69 -3.76
N GLY A 67 10.61 -2.05 -4.97
CA GLY A 67 9.29 -1.69 -5.49
C GLY A 67 8.20 -2.19 -4.56
N PHE A 68 7.24 -1.32 -4.26
CA PHE A 68 6.15 -1.59 -3.34
C PHE A 68 4.83 -1.17 -3.96
N HIS A 69 3.88 -2.09 -4.06
CA HIS A 69 2.64 -1.83 -4.80
C HIS A 69 1.44 -2.50 -4.17
N VAL A 70 0.25 -1.91 -4.40
CA VAL A 70 -1.04 -2.58 -4.22
C VAL A 70 -1.36 -3.36 -5.48
N HIS A 71 -1.64 -4.66 -5.35
CA HIS A 71 -2.04 -5.57 -6.42
C HIS A 71 -3.55 -5.83 -6.42
N GLN A 72 -4.08 -6.28 -7.58
CA GLN A 72 -5.50 -6.36 -7.89
C GLN A 72 -6.29 -7.31 -6.99
N ASN A 73 -5.71 -8.45 -6.57
CA ASN A 73 -6.43 -9.54 -5.94
C ASN A 73 -5.89 -9.84 -4.54
N ALA A 74 -6.78 -10.25 -3.63
CA ALA A 74 -6.43 -10.71 -2.28
C ALA A 74 -5.92 -12.17 -2.31
N ASP A 75 -4.89 -12.45 -3.12
CA ASP A 75 -4.38 -13.80 -3.30
C ASP A 75 -2.86 -13.78 -3.56
N CYS A 76 -2.07 -14.26 -2.59
CA CYS A 76 -0.62 -14.35 -2.68
C CYS A 76 -0.11 -15.71 -3.22
N SER A 77 -0.98 -16.58 -3.74
CA SER A 77 -0.57 -17.88 -4.22
C SER A 77 0.23 -17.80 -5.53
N ALA A 78 1.15 -18.74 -5.70
CA ALA A 78 1.84 -18.95 -6.96
C ALA A 78 0.86 -19.50 -8.01
N LYS A 79 1.05 -19.13 -9.28
CA LYS A 79 0.31 -19.70 -10.42
C LYS A 79 1.27 -20.03 -11.56
N GLU A 80 0.86 -20.98 -12.39
CA GLU A 80 1.60 -21.32 -13.58
C GLU A 80 1.44 -20.25 -14.67
N LYS A 81 2.56 -19.91 -15.30
CA LYS A 81 2.63 -19.10 -16.50
C LYS A 81 3.74 -19.63 -17.40
N ASP A 82 3.43 -19.96 -18.65
CA ASP A 82 4.37 -20.46 -19.65
C ASP A 82 5.16 -21.69 -19.16
N GLY A 83 4.48 -22.64 -18.47
CA GLY A 83 5.07 -23.88 -17.96
C GLY A 83 5.93 -23.71 -16.69
N LYS A 84 5.89 -22.55 -16.04
CA LYS A 84 6.65 -22.26 -14.80
C LYS A 84 5.74 -21.68 -13.73
N MET A 85 5.95 -22.13 -12.49
CA MET A 85 5.30 -21.51 -11.35
C MET A 85 5.91 -20.14 -11.08
N VAL A 86 5.05 -19.11 -10.98
CA VAL A 86 5.46 -17.73 -10.72
C VAL A 86 4.95 -17.32 -9.33
N PRO A 87 5.84 -16.87 -8.42
CA PRO A 87 5.47 -16.43 -7.08
C PRO A 87 4.36 -15.37 -7.09
N ALA A 88 3.37 -15.54 -6.22
CA ALA A 88 2.25 -14.61 -6.02
C ALA A 88 1.57 -14.13 -7.30
N LEU A 89 1.59 -14.90 -8.40
CA LEU A 89 0.98 -14.51 -9.68
C LEU A 89 -0.53 -14.32 -9.55
N ALA A 90 -1.17 -15.00 -8.59
CA ALA A 90 -2.59 -14.87 -8.31
C ALA A 90 -3.02 -13.46 -7.87
N ALA A 91 -2.09 -12.67 -7.30
CA ALA A 91 -2.33 -11.27 -6.93
C ALA A 91 -2.69 -10.36 -8.12
N GLY A 92 -2.43 -10.81 -9.35
CA GLY A 92 -2.67 -10.02 -10.55
C GLY A 92 -1.59 -8.95 -10.79
N GLY A 93 -1.90 -7.92 -11.55
CA GLY A 93 -1.06 -6.74 -11.79
C GLY A 93 -1.21 -5.69 -10.68
N HIS A 94 -0.56 -4.53 -10.86
CA HIS A 94 -0.78 -3.37 -10.01
C HIS A 94 -2.26 -2.95 -10.07
N TYR A 95 -2.80 -2.47 -8.96
CA TYR A 95 -4.20 -2.04 -8.89
C TYR A 95 -4.42 -0.81 -9.76
N ASP A 96 -5.15 -0.98 -10.85
CA ASP A 96 -5.40 0.06 -11.88
C ASP A 96 -6.90 0.12 -12.23
N PRO A 97 -7.74 0.67 -11.35
CA PRO A 97 -9.18 0.76 -11.60
C PRO A 97 -9.53 1.70 -12.77
N ALA A 98 -8.66 2.66 -13.06
CA ALA A 98 -8.83 3.61 -14.16
C ALA A 98 -8.37 3.03 -15.52
N LYS A 99 -7.74 1.83 -15.52
CA LYS A 99 -7.19 1.17 -16.72
C LYS A 99 -6.21 2.06 -17.49
N THR A 100 -5.35 2.75 -16.76
CA THR A 100 -4.33 3.64 -17.34
C THR A 100 -3.29 2.84 -18.14
N GLY A 101 -3.02 1.59 -17.69
CA GLY A 101 -2.06 0.70 -18.35
C GLY A 101 -0.63 1.20 -18.33
N LYS A 102 -0.29 2.14 -17.43
CA LYS A 102 1.07 2.67 -17.27
C LYS A 102 1.48 2.76 -15.83
N HIS A 103 2.74 2.50 -15.57
CA HIS A 103 3.36 2.67 -14.26
C HIS A 103 3.77 4.14 -14.05
N GLY A 104 3.69 4.63 -12.82
CA GLY A 104 4.00 6.02 -12.54
C GLY A 104 4.27 6.33 -11.07
N ALA A 105 4.50 7.60 -10.80
CA ALA A 105 4.69 8.07 -9.44
C ALA A 105 3.40 7.94 -8.60
N PRO A 106 3.50 7.73 -7.28
CA PRO A 106 2.34 7.61 -6.38
C PRO A 106 1.36 8.78 -6.42
N TRP A 107 1.83 9.95 -6.82
CA TRP A 107 1.04 11.19 -6.99
C TRP A 107 0.72 11.51 -8.45
N GLY A 108 1.15 10.66 -9.39
CA GLY A 108 0.99 10.85 -10.83
C GLY A 108 -0.32 10.29 -11.38
N ASP A 109 -0.34 10.00 -12.67
CA ASP A 109 -1.48 9.50 -13.43
C ASP A 109 -1.33 8.02 -13.85
N GLY A 110 -0.36 7.28 -13.26
CA GLY A 110 -0.18 5.84 -13.41
C GLY A 110 -1.19 5.02 -12.61
N HIS A 111 -0.90 3.71 -12.43
CA HIS A 111 -1.74 2.83 -11.64
C HIS A 111 -2.03 3.43 -10.25
N LEU A 112 -3.23 3.22 -9.73
CA LEU A 112 -3.58 3.70 -8.39
C LEU A 112 -2.76 2.97 -7.31
N GLY A 113 -2.37 1.72 -7.58
CA GLY A 113 -1.57 0.89 -6.69
C GLY A 113 -0.07 1.15 -6.69
N ASP A 114 0.43 2.13 -7.47
CA ASP A 114 1.84 2.50 -7.44
C ASP A 114 2.14 3.29 -6.16
N LEU A 115 3.04 2.74 -5.31
CA LEU A 115 3.42 3.31 -4.02
C LEU A 115 4.87 3.82 -4.06
N PRO A 116 5.30 4.67 -3.10
CA PRO A 116 6.72 4.91 -2.93
C PRO A 116 7.45 3.61 -2.60
N PRO A 117 8.66 3.38 -3.15
CA PRO A 117 9.44 2.19 -2.85
C PRO A 117 9.82 2.13 -1.38
N LEU A 118 9.97 0.91 -0.84
CA LEU A 118 10.44 0.70 0.52
C LEU A 118 11.97 0.72 0.57
N PHE A 119 12.51 1.44 1.54
CA PHE A 119 13.91 1.35 1.90
C PHE A 119 14.13 0.26 2.94
N VAL A 120 15.04 -0.66 2.66
CA VAL A 120 15.52 -1.70 3.57
C VAL A 120 16.94 -1.36 4.00
N ASP A 121 17.15 -1.24 5.30
CA ASP A 121 18.44 -0.90 5.89
C ASP A 121 19.49 -2.02 5.76
N ALA A 122 20.74 -1.74 6.18
CA ALA A 122 21.83 -2.70 6.13
C ALA A 122 21.62 -3.95 7.00
N ASN A 123 20.66 -3.89 7.96
CA ASN A 123 20.29 -5.01 8.83
C ASN A 123 19.11 -5.82 8.28
N GLY A 124 18.59 -5.47 7.11
CA GLY A 124 17.45 -6.13 6.47
C GLY A 124 16.09 -5.68 7.00
N ASN A 125 15.98 -4.49 7.59
CA ASN A 125 14.72 -3.98 8.15
C ASN A 125 14.14 -2.86 7.27
N ALA A 126 12.81 -2.90 7.06
CA ALA A 126 12.03 -1.80 6.53
C ALA A 126 11.09 -1.29 7.64
N ASN A 127 11.28 -0.05 8.07
CA ASN A 127 10.52 0.58 9.15
C ASN A 127 10.19 2.05 8.87
N GLN A 128 10.47 2.56 7.67
CA GLN A 128 10.15 3.92 7.29
C GLN A 128 8.77 3.98 6.64
N PRO A 129 7.83 4.77 7.18
CA PRO A 129 6.52 4.95 6.57
C PRO A 129 6.58 5.62 5.20
N VAL A 130 5.66 5.23 4.32
CA VAL A 130 5.47 5.86 3.01
C VAL A 130 4.03 6.35 2.84
N LEU A 131 3.85 7.46 2.11
CA LEU A 131 2.55 8.09 1.87
C LEU A 131 2.06 7.79 0.45
N ALA A 132 0.82 7.30 0.34
CA ALA A 132 0.10 7.11 -0.91
C ALA A 132 -1.04 8.14 -1.03
N PRO A 133 -0.82 9.30 -1.68
CA PRO A 133 -1.75 10.42 -1.61
C PRO A 133 -3.05 10.21 -2.39
N ARG A 134 -3.10 9.23 -3.29
CA ARG A 134 -4.30 8.95 -4.12
C ARG A 134 -5.19 7.85 -3.57
N LEU A 135 -4.65 6.96 -2.70
CA LEU A 135 -5.38 5.83 -2.12
C LEU A 135 -6.25 6.26 -0.94
N LYS A 136 -7.37 5.55 -0.79
CA LYS A 136 -8.29 5.61 0.36
C LYS A 136 -8.44 4.22 0.97
N MET A 137 -8.85 4.13 2.22
CA MET A 137 -9.00 2.84 2.92
C MET A 137 -9.93 1.87 2.17
N GLN A 138 -11.00 2.36 1.58
CA GLN A 138 -11.92 1.54 0.78
C GLN A 138 -11.26 0.88 -0.45
N ASP A 139 -10.19 1.47 -1.00
CA ASP A 139 -9.47 0.91 -2.14
C ASP A 139 -8.67 -0.34 -1.77
N MET A 140 -8.41 -0.52 -0.48
CA MET A 140 -7.62 -1.65 0.03
C MET A 140 -8.41 -2.94 0.16
N ALA A 141 -9.75 -2.89 0.15
CA ALA A 141 -10.60 -4.07 0.30
C ALA A 141 -10.38 -5.07 -0.86
N GLY A 142 -10.04 -6.32 -0.51
CA GLY A 142 -9.84 -7.38 -1.49
C GLY A 142 -8.58 -7.22 -2.36
N ARG A 143 -7.52 -6.63 -1.80
CA ARG A 143 -6.24 -6.41 -2.48
C ARG A 143 -5.11 -7.21 -1.82
N SER A 144 -3.91 -7.06 -2.35
CA SER A 144 -2.70 -7.48 -1.68
C SER A 144 -1.61 -6.42 -1.79
N LEU A 145 -0.74 -6.36 -0.80
CA LEU A 145 0.52 -5.63 -0.85
C LEU A 145 1.60 -6.53 -1.44
N MET A 146 2.43 -5.96 -2.31
CA MET A 146 3.53 -6.67 -2.95
C MET A 146 4.82 -5.88 -2.78
N ILE A 147 5.89 -6.60 -2.38
CA ILE A 147 7.25 -6.09 -2.40
C ILE A 147 8.02 -6.86 -3.46
N HIS A 148 8.77 -6.13 -4.28
CA HIS A 148 9.54 -6.67 -5.40
C HIS A 148 11.03 -6.78 -5.07
N VAL A 149 11.74 -7.59 -5.84
CA VAL A 149 13.20 -7.78 -5.70
C VAL A 149 13.98 -6.52 -6.09
N GLY A 150 13.57 -5.88 -7.18
CA GLY A 150 14.17 -4.63 -7.66
C GLY A 150 13.55 -3.38 -7.06
N GLY A 151 14.16 -2.23 -7.36
CA GLY A 151 13.67 -0.92 -6.97
C GLY A 151 12.46 -0.45 -7.79
N ASP A 152 12.22 0.86 -7.79
CA ASP A 152 11.17 1.48 -8.57
C ASP A 152 11.61 2.89 -9.03
N ASN A 153 11.61 3.11 -10.34
CA ASN A 153 11.96 4.41 -10.93
C ASN A 153 10.73 5.26 -11.32
N HIS A 154 9.52 4.79 -10.94
CA HIS A 154 8.24 5.44 -11.23
C HIS A 154 7.93 5.65 -12.72
N ALA A 155 8.41 4.75 -13.57
CA ALA A 155 8.19 4.80 -15.01
C ALA A 155 8.26 3.40 -15.65
N ASP A 156 7.77 3.28 -16.90
CA ASP A 156 7.89 2.04 -17.68
C ASP A 156 9.20 1.97 -18.50
N HIS A 157 10.07 2.93 -18.35
CA HIS A 157 11.38 2.99 -19.02
C HIS A 157 12.49 3.33 -18.02
N PRO A 158 13.69 2.74 -18.14
CA PRO A 158 14.12 1.77 -19.17
C PRO A 158 13.58 0.35 -18.98
N ALA A 159 12.95 0.05 -17.83
CA ALA A 159 12.33 -1.23 -17.53
C ALA A 159 10.86 -1.04 -17.15
N MET A 160 9.99 -1.95 -17.58
CA MET A 160 8.56 -1.92 -17.27
C MET A 160 8.32 -1.99 -15.76
N LEU A 161 7.23 -1.36 -15.31
CA LEU A 161 6.77 -1.38 -13.93
C LEU A 161 7.87 -0.94 -12.94
N GLY A 162 8.57 0.15 -13.27
CA GLY A 162 9.61 0.74 -12.42
C GLY A 162 10.90 -0.08 -12.30
N GLY A 163 10.97 -1.25 -12.95
CA GLY A 163 12.08 -2.18 -12.81
C GLY A 163 12.01 -3.07 -11.58
N GLY A 164 10.86 -3.15 -10.91
CA GLY A 164 10.65 -3.97 -9.70
C GLY A 164 10.96 -5.45 -9.88
N GLY A 165 10.68 -6.00 -11.07
CA GLY A 165 11.02 -7.38 -11.41
C GLY A 165 10.24 -8.41 -10.61
N PRO A 166 10.90 -9.52 -10.16
CA PRO A 166 10.22 -10.61 -9.46
C PRO A 166 9.55 -10.17 -8.16
N ARG A 167 8.49 -10.87 -7.78
CA ARG A 167 7.77 -10.70 -6.52
C ARG A 167 8.55 -11.39 -5.41
N MET A 168 8.75 -10.72 -4.28
CA MET A 168 9.55 -11.21 -3.16
C MET A 168 8.72 -11.45 -1.92
N ALA A 169 7.80 -10.55 -1.61
CA ALA A 169 6.91 -10.69 -0.46
C ALA A 169 5.51 -10.19 -0.76
N CYS A 170 4.51 -10.82 -0.14
CA CYS A 170 3.10 -10.52 -0.35
C CYS A 170 2.33 -10.60 0.96
N GLY A 171 1.30 -9.75 1.10
CA GLY A 171 0.35 -9.77 2.20
C GLY A 171 -1.04 -9.40 1.70
N VAL A 172 -2.07 -10.10 2.19
CA VAL A 172 -3.46 -9.88 1.79
C VAL A 172 -4.09 -8.84 2.71
N THR A 173 -4.78 -7.86 2.12
CA THR A 173 -5.62 -6.90 2.83
C THR A 173 -7.00 -7.50 3.04
N SER A 174 -7.48 -7.50 4.26
CA SER A 174 -8.79 -8.06 4.66
C SER A 174 -9.83 -6.97 4.86
#